data_cac96a1aaf1b39634b6dd2f62bd23a4e
#
_entry.id   cac96a1aaf1b39634b6dd2f62bd23a4e
#
_cell.length_a   1.000
_cell.length_b   1.000
_cell.length_c   1.000
_cell.angle_alpha   90.00
_cell.angle_beta   90.00
_cell.angle_gamma   90.00
#
_symmetry.space_group_name_H-M   'P 1'
#
loop_
_entity.id
_entity.type
_entity.pdbx_description
1 polymer ?
#
loop_
_entity_poly.entity_id
_entity_poly.type
_entity_poly.pdbx_seq_one_letter_code
_entity_poly.pdbx_strand_id
1 'polypeptide(L)'
;LPPLTNKPQQEVTGRTNPGNTVTINDAPAQVAQDGSFKGTVTLKEGLNTIIVEAKNAAGLSTRKLVTTTLDTTPPNIFIDDPGYLVDVTEIEVTGRVEPKSKVTVNGQPATVTHDIWKAVIKVNYGKNTVTVIAIDQAGNSNTATKDLLVYKRVIINLTIDNPVPTINGEPQAPLEAAPFISGGRTMVPIRFISEALGAEVKWEEITKGITITLGDTVIAMQVGSTTVMVNGKSYTIDAPPVIKNGRTFVPIRFISEHLGAKVDWDESTRTVTITRDFIP
;
A
#
# COMPACT_ATOMS: atom_id res chain seq x y z
N LEU A 1 8.83 -11.40 -40.41
CA LEU A 1 8.47 -10.32 -39.47
C LEU A 1 7.48 -10.85 -38.44
N PRO A 2 7.58 -10.43 -37.17
CA PRO A 2 6.55 -10.73 -36.17
C PRO A 2 5.25 -9.99 -36.52
N PRO A 3 4.06 -10.54 -36.21
CA PRO A 3 2.79 -9.88 -36.50
C PRO A 3 2.56 -8.61 -35.68
N LEU A 4 3.23 -8.50 -34.52
CA LEU A 4 3.19 -7.35 -33.61
C LEU A 4 4.59 -7.11 -33.05
N THR A 5 5.01 -5.84 -32.91
CA THR A 5 6.33 -5.45 -32.41
C THR A 5 6.33 -4.04 -31.84
N ASN A 6 7.19 -3.79 -30.87
CA ASN A 6 7.47 -2.44 -30.35
C ASN A 6 8.76 -1.84 -30.94
N LYS A 7 9.36 -2.49 -31.93
CA LYS A 7 10.62 -2.04 -32.52
C LYS A 7 10.33 -1.35 -33.86
N PRO A 8 10.57 -0.03 -33.98
CA PRO A 8 10.29 0.72 -35.22
C PRO A 8 11.12 0.25 -36.42
N GLN A 9 12.31 -0.30 -36.17
CA GLN A 9 13.15 -0.84 -37.23
C GLN A 9 13.06 -2.35 -37.25
N GLN A 10 12.77 -2.93 -38.43
CA GLN A 10 12.64 -4.34 -38.63
C GLN A 10 13.50 -4.82 -39.80
N GLU A 11 14.20 -5.93 -39.63
CA GLU A 11 14.88 -6.60 -40.73
C GLU A 11 13.90 -7.53 -41.45
N VAL A 12 13.81 -7.36 -42.75
CA VAL A 12 13.03 -8.21 -43.65
C VAL A 12 14.00 -9.13 -44.38
N THR A 13 13.84 -10.44 -44.17
CA THR A 13 14.67 -11.47 -44.81
C THR A 13 13.82 -12.41 -45.65
N GLY A 14 14.43 -13.01 -46.66
CA GLY A 14 13.76 -13.97 -47.51
C GLY A 14 14.70 -14.60 -48.54
N ARG A 15 14.11 -15.31 -49.51
CA ARG A 15 14.83 -15.91 -50.61
C ARG A 15 14.15 -15.60 -51.94
N THR A 16 14.96 -15.40 -52.96
CA THR A 16 14.58 -15.29 -54.36
C THR A 16 15.49 -16.20 -55.22
N ASN A 17 15.22 -16.32 -56.49
CA ASN A 17 16.15 -17.02 -57.39
C ASN A 17 17.48 -16.27 -57.49
N PRO A 18 18.62 -16.98 -57.56
CA PRO A 18 19.91 -16.36 -57.79
C PRO A 18 19.91 -15.44 -59.04
N GLY A 19 20.53 -14.27 -58.89
CA GLY A 19 20.61 -13.29 -59.98
C GLY A 19 19.41 -12.33 -60.07
N ASN A 20 18.36 -12.51 -59.29
CA ASN A 20 17.28 -11.53 -59.19
C ASN A 20 17.68 -10.32 -58.33
N THR A 21 17.09 -9.17 -58.60
CA THR A 21 17.11 -8.02 -57.70
C THR A 21 15.89 -8.03 -56.80
N VAL A 22 16.05 -7.51 -55.61
CA VAL A 22 14.92 -7.38 -54.64
C VAL A 22 14.81 -5.94 -54.16
N THR A 23 13.59 -5.44 -54.08
CA THR A 23 13.28 -4.20 -53.38
C THR A 23 12.32 -4.46 -52.25
N ILE A 24 12.42 -3.69 -51.15
CA ILE A 24 11.54 -3.69 -50.00
C ILE A 24 11.01 -2.26 -49.83
N ASN A 25 9.71 -2.07 -50.04
CA ASN A 25 9.11 -0.73 -50.11
C ASN A 25 9.90 0.20 -51.06
N ASP A 26 10.19 -0.28 -52.27
CA ASP A 26 10.95 0.36 -53.32
C ASP A 26 12.44 0.62 -53.02
N ALA A 27 12.92 0.36 -51.76
CA ALA A 27 14.33 0.46 -51.44
C ALA A 27 15.09 -0.86 -51.81
N PRO A 28 16.28 -0.78 -52.40
CA PRO A 28 17.05 -1.97 -52.77
C PRO A 28 17.44 -2.80 -51.54
N ALA A 29 17.22 -4.12 -51.59
CA ALA A 29 17.68 -5.08 -50.59
C ALA A 29 19.04 -5.68 -51.00
N GLN A 30 19.82 -6.13 -50.00
CA GLN A 30 21.04 -6.89 -50.27
C GLN A 30 20.66 -8.32 -50.65
N VAL A 31 21.08 -8.78 -51.84
CA VAL A 31 20.83 -10.13 -52.32
C VAL A 31 22.18 -10.87 -52.44
N ALA A 32 22.29 -12.01 -51.77
CA ALA A 32 23.48 -12.87 -51.81
C ALA A 32 23.45 -13.79 -53.02
N GLN A 33 24.59 -14.41 -53.36
CA GLN A 33 24.73 -15.31 -54.53
C GLN A 33 23.80 -16.54 -54.45
N ASP A 34 23.42 -16.98 -53.24
CA ASP A 34 22.49 -18.09 -53.01
C ASP A 34 21.01 -17.68 -53.12
N GLY A 35 20.72 -16.40 -53.47
CA GLY A 35 19.39 -15.84 -53.54
C GLY A 35 18.78 -15.43 -52.19
N SER A 36 19.49 -15.56 -51.08
CA SER A 36 19.03 -14.99 -49.83
C SER A 36 19.10 -13.44 -49.88
N PHE A 37 18.11 -12.78 -49.28
CA PHE A 37 18.10 -11.33 -49.24
C PHE A 37 17.77 -10.81 -47.84
N LYS A 38 18.22 -9.57 -47.57
CA LYS A 38 17.89 -8.83 -46.37
C LYS A 38 17.82 -7.34 -46.65
N GLY A 39 16.94 -6.67 -45.95
CA GLY A 39 16.82 -5.21 -45.93
C GLY A 39 16.09 -4.73 -44.69
N THR A 40 16.27 -3.48 -44.34
CA THR A 40 15.66 -2.88 -43.14
C THR A 40 14.50 -1.98 -43.56
N VAL A 41 13.40 -2.04 -42.83
CA VAL A 41 12.25 -1.12 -42.97
C VAL A 41 12.02 -0.35 -41.70
N THR A 42 11.61 0.90 -41.81
CA THR A 42 11.14 1.71 -40.70
C THR A 42 9.62 1.67 -40.67
N LEU A 43 9.05 1.16 -39.56
CA LEU A 43 7.61 1.07 -39.36
C LEU A 43 7.05 2.39 -38.82
N LYS A 44 5.78 2.66 -39.10
CA LYS A 44 4.97 3.69 -38.45
C LYS A 44 4.04 3.04 -37.44
N GLU A 45 3.64 3.80 -36.45
CA GLU A 45 2.65 3.33 -35.46
C GLU A 45 1.40 2.78 -36.14
N GLY A 46 0.91 1.62 -35.63
CA GLY A 46 -0.22 0.88 -36.20
C GLY A 46 0.19 -0.12 -37.28
N LEU A 47 -0.77 -0.47 -38.15
CA LEU A 47 -0.60 -1.49 -39.19
C LEU A 47 0.32 -1.00 -40.32
N ASN A 48 1.35 -1.79 -40.59
CA ASN A 48 2.26 -1.56 -41.74
C ASN A 48 2.10 -2.69 -42.78
N THR A 49 2.09 -2.34 -44.03
CA THR A 49 2.18 -3.27 -45.16
C THR A 49 3.52 -3.06 -45.87
N ILE A 50 4.33 -4.11 -45.86
CA ILE A 50 5.65 -4.09 -46.52
C ILE A 50 5.53 -4.83 -47.84
N ILE A 51 5.93 -4.15 -48.91
CA ILE A 51 5.95 -4.68 -50.27
C ILE A 51 7.35 -5.21 -50.57
N VAL A 52 7.47 -6.51 -50.78
CA VAL A 52 8.71 -7.14 -51.26
C VAL A 52 8.53 -7.48 -52.75
N GLU A 53 9.34 -6.90 -53.61
CA GLU A 53 9.32 -7.19 -55.04
C GLU A 53 10.64 -7.76 -55.50
N ALA A 54 10.58 -8.93 -56.13
CA ALA A 54 11.72 -9.55 -56.78
C ALA A 54 11.58 -9.46 -58.26
N LYS A 55 12.67 -9.03 -59.00
CA LYS A 55 12.70 -8.83 -60.42
C LYS A 55 13.83 -9.62 -61.05
N ASN A 56 13.55 -10.37 -62.11
CA ASN A 56 14.57 -11.12 -62.86
C ASN A 56 15.23 -10.25 -63.95
N ALA A 57 16.25 -10.82 -64.60
CA ALA A 57 17.03 -10.15 -65.67
C ALA A 57 16.14 -9.77 -66.87
N ALA A 58 15.03 -10.47 -67.14
CA ALA A 58 14.09 -10.20 -68.21
C ALA A 58 13.08 -9.09 -67.85
N GLY A 59 13.16 -8.54 -66.64
CA GLY A 59 12.27 -7.47 -66.15
C GLY A 59 10.94 -7.94 -65.58
N LEU A 60 10.69 -9.27 -65.49
CA LEU A 60 9.49 -9.82 -64.88
C LEU A 60 9.62 -9.77 -63.36
N SER A 61 8.56 -9.30 -62.72
CA SER A 61 8.53 -9.13 -61.25
C SER A 61 7.44 -9.97 -60.57
N THR A 62 7.71 -10.31 -59.32
CA THR A 62 6.77 -10.94 -58.39
C THR A 62 6.73 -10.12 -57.10
N ARG A 63 5.54 -9.82 -56.60
CA ARG A 63 5.32 -9.06 -55.37
C ARG A 63 4.75 -9.95 -54.26
N LYS A 64 5.23 -9.72 -53.05
CA LYS A 64 4.68 -10.30 -51.83
C LYS A 64 4.40 -9.20 -50.81
N LEU A 65 3.21 -9.22 -50.23
CA LEU A 65 2.82 -8.30 -49.16
C LEU A 65 3.03 -9.02 -47.81
N VAL A 66 3.66 -8.32 -46.89
CA VAL A 66 3.86 -8.77 -45.50
C VAL A 66 3.34 -7.68 -44.59
N THR A 67 2.50 -8.06 -43.62
CA THR A 67 1.94 -7.10 -42.68
C THR A 67 2.57 -7.30 -41.28
N THR A 68 2.73 -6.20 -40.58
CA THR A 68 3.11 -6.16 -39.15
C THR A 68 2.50 -4.93 -38.50
N THR A 69 2.19 -5.01 -37.23
CA THR A 69 1.71 -3.86 -36.43
C THR A 69 2.85 -3.38 -35.54
N LEU A 70 3.16 -2.07 -35.62
CA LEU A 70 4.01 -1.41 -34.64
C LEU A 70 3.11 -0.85 -33.54
N ASP A 71 3.44 -1.16 -32.30
CA ASP A 71 2.85 -0.57 -31.12
C ASP A 71 3.97 -0.21 -30.15
N THR A 72 4.19 1.08 -29.94
CA THR A 72 5.23 1.61 -29.04
C THR A 72 4.64 2.23 -27.78
N THR A 73 3.33 2.10 -27.58
CA THR A 73 2.61 2.69 -26.46
C THR A 73 2.63 1.77 -25.25
N PRO A 74 3.24 2.17 -24.13
CA PRO A 74 3.21 1.35 -22.91
C PRO A 74 1.79 1.19 -22.35
N PRO A 75 1.47 0.05 -21.71
CA PRO A 75 0.16 -0.19 -21.15
C PRO A 75 -0.15 0.74 -19.97
N ASN A 76 -1.39 1.22 -19.88
CA ASN A 76 -1.86 1.95 -18.71
C ASN A 76 -2.07 1.00 -17.52
N ILE A 77 -1.69 1.46 -16.30
CA ILE A 77 -1.84 0.71 -15.07
C ILE A 77 -2.61 1.55 -14.06
N PHE A 78 -3.67 0.98 -13.48
CA PHE A 78 -4.40 1.54 -12.34
C PHE A 78 -4.29 0.58 -11.17
N ILE A 79 -4.09 1.12 -9.97
CA ILE A 79 -4.04 0.38 -8.71
C ILE A 79 -5.19 0.88 -7.85
N ASP A 80 -6.10 -0.02 -7.48
CA ASP A 80 -7.23 0.31 -6.63
C ASP A 80 -6.78 0.66 -5.21
N ASP A 81 -7.64 1.34 -4.46
CA ASP A 81 -7.40 1.62 -3.06
C ASP A 81 -7.95 0.48 -2.21
N PRO A 82 -7.13 -0.27 -1.47
CA PRO A 82 -7.61 -1.33 -0.60
C PRO A 82 -8.32 -0.80 0.66
N GLY A 83 -8.38 0.52 0.87
CA GLY A 83 -9.01 1.16 2.01
C GLY A 83 -8.14 1.15 3.27
N TYR A 84 -8.80 1.21 4.43
CA TYR A 84 -8.16 1.27 5.72
C TYR A 84 -7.74 -0.13 6.21
N LEU A 85 -6.43 -0.34 6.39
CA LEU A 85 -5.84 -1.64 6.71
C LEU A 85 -5.42 -1.68 8.19
N VAL A 86 -5.92 -2.67 8.94
CA VAL A 86 -5.64 -2.84 10.37
C VAL A 86 -5.39 -4.31 10.67
N ASP A 87 -4.30 -4.61 11.37
CA ASP A 87 -3.92 -5.95 11.83
C ASP A 87 -3.96 -7.02 10.74
N VAL A 88 -3.54 -6.64 9.52
CA VAL A 88 -3.43 -7.56 8.40
C VAL A 88 -1.96 -7.83 8.06
N THR A 89 -1.65 -9.05 7.67
CA THR A 89 -0.32 -9.47 7.22
C THR A 89 -0.27 -9.81 5.74
N GLU A 90 -1.44 -10.01 5.14
CA GLU A 90 -1.64 -10.24 3.71
C GLU A 90 -2.90 -9.50 3.25
N ILE A 91 -2.84 -8.96 2.02
CA ILE A 91 -3.98 -8.32 1.39
C ILE A 91 -4.07 -8.72 -0.08
N GLU A 92 -5.27 -8.80 -0.64
CA GLU A 92 -5.47 -8.81 -2.07
C GLU A 92 -5.42 -7.36 -2.58
N VAL A 93 -4.54 -7.08 -3.53
CA VAL A 93 -4.49 -5.83 -4.28
C VAL A 93 -5.02 -6.07 -5.69
N THR A 94 -5.79 -5.11 -6.18
CA THR A 94 -6.44 -5.18 -7.49
C THR A 94 -6.19 -3.90 -8.29
N GLY A 95 -6.53 -3.96 -9.55
CA GLY A 95 -6.50 -2.80 -10.42
C GLY A 95 -6.81 -3.14 -11.86
N ARG A 96 -6.56 -2.19 -12.74
CA ARG A 96 -6.82 -2.35 -14.17
C ARG A 96 -5.55 -2.20 -14.98
N VAL A 97 -5.55 -2.89 -16.12
CA VAL A 97 -4.47 -2.86 -17.10
C VAL A 97 -5.08 -3.06 -18.49
N GLU A 98 -4.34 -2.74 -19.51
CA GLU A 98 -4.71 -3.09 -20.89
C GLU A 98 -4.90 -4.61 -21.03
N PRO A 99 -5.97 -5.07 -21.72
CA PRO A 99 -6.25 -6.48 -21.92
C PRO A 99 -5.09 -7.25 -22.53
N LYS A 100 -4.87 -8.49 -22.05
CA LYS A 100 -3.77 -9.40 -22.46
C LYS A 100 -2.37 -8.97 -22.04
N SER A 101 -2.22 -7.92 -21.26
CA SER A 101 -0.93 -7.58 -20.64
C SER A 101 -0.53 -8.63 -19.60
N LYS A 102 0.76 -8.84 -19.43
CA LYS A 102 1.34 -9.58 -18.31
C LYS A 102 1.61 -8.63 -17.17
N VAL A 103 1.17 -8.97 -15.96
CA VAL A 103 1.33 -8.12 -14.78
C VAL A 103 2.14 -8.84 -13.71
N THR A 104 3.05 -8.11 -13.09
CA THR A 104 3.73 -8.53 -11.86
C THR A 104 3.49 -7.49 -10.76
N VAL A 105 3.32 -7.96 -9.53
CA VAL A 105 3.16 -7.12 -8.33
C VAL A 105 4.25 -7.49 -7.34
N ASN A 106 5.05 -6.51 -6.94
CA ASN A 106 6.23 -6.71 -6.09
C ASN A 106 7.12 -7.86 -6.60
N GLY A 107 7.27 -7.97 -7.93
CA GLY A 107 8.07 -9.00 -8.60
C GLY A 107 7.41 -10.39 -8.72
N GLN A 108 6.20 -10.58 -8.21
CA GLN A 108 5.45 -11.84 -8.34
C GLN A 108 4.35 -11.74 -9.41
N PRO A 109 4.10 -12.80 -10.19
CA PRO A 109 3.06 -12.79 -11.21
C PRO A 109 1.67 -12.52 -10.60
N ALA A 110 0.89 -11.64 -11.23
CA ALA A 110 -0.50 -11.40 -10.91
C ALA A 110 -1.43 -12.19 -11.83
N THR A 111 -2.64 -12.50 -11.35
CA THR A 111 -3.71 -13.04 -12.19
C THR A 111 -4.37 -11.91 -12.96
N VAL A 112 -4.46 -12.04 -14.29
CA VAL A 112 -5.13 -11.06 -15.15
C VAL A 112 -6.34 -11.72 -15.81
N THR A 113 -7.52 -11.12 -15.62
CA THR A 113 -8.77 -11.55 -16.26
C THR A 113 -9.37 -10.36 -16.99
N HIS A 114 -9.36 -10.42 -18.33
CA HIS A 114 -9.69 -9.30 -19.22
C HIS A 114 -8.78 -8.08 -18.98
N ASP A 115 -9.29 -7.06 -18.33
CA ASP A 115 -8.58 -5.82 -17.98
C ASP A 115 -8.31 -5.68 -16.47
N ILE A 116 -8.75 -6.65 -15.66
CA ILE A 116 -8.58 -6.64 -14.22
C ILE A 116 -7.41 -7.54 -13.82
N TRP A 117 -6.48 -6.99 -13.06
CA TRP A 117 -5.42 -7.78 -12.42
C TRP A 117 -5.65 -7.85 -10.92
N LYS A 118 -5.19 -8.95 -10.30
CA LYS A 118 -5.19 -9.14 -8.85
C LYS A 118 -3.99 -9.95 -8.38
N ALA A 119 -3.53 -9.64 -7.18
CA ALA A 119 -2.45 -10.37 -6.52
C ALA A 119 -2.61 -10.29 -5.00
N VAL A 120 -2.16 -11.33 -4.31
CA VAL A 120 -2.02 -11.30 -2.84
C VAL A 120 -0.59 -10.90 -2.51
N ILE A 121 -0.44 -9.92 -1.65
CA ILE A 121 0.86 -9.44 -1.18
C ILE A 121 0.95 -9.53 0.34
N LYS A 122 2.16 -9.80 0.85
CA LYS A 122 2.46 -9.64 2.28
C LYS A 122 2.70 -8.19 2.60
N VAL A 123 2.22 -7.77 3.76
CA VAL A 123 2.37 -6.42 4.29
C VAL A 123 2.87 -6.46 5.73
N ASN A 124 3.53 -5.39 6.16
CA ASN A 124 3.96 -5.16 7.52
C ASN A 124 3.23 -3.94 8.07
N TYR A 125 3.24 -3.77 9.39
CA TYR A 125 2.77 -2.52 9.98
C TYR A 125 3.57 -1.32 9.43
N GLY A 126 2.89 -0.19 9.30
CA GLY A 126 3.45 1.03 8.73
C GLY A 126 3.31 1.11 7.22
N LYS A 127 4.27 1.79 6.59
CA LYS A 127 4.25 2.06 5.15
C LYS A 127 4.68 0.82 4.35
N ASN A 128 3.87 0.44 3.37
CA ASN A 128 4.16 -0.57 2.35
C ASN A 128 4.02 0.06 0.97
N THR A 129 4.92 -0.26 0.05
CA THR A 129 4.82 0.19 -1.34
C THR A 129 4.46 -0.98 -2.24
N VAL A 130 3.36 -0.86 -2.96
CA VAL A 130 2.96 -1.79 -4.03
C VAL A 130 3.58 -1.30 -5.33
N THR A 131 4.38 -2.13 -5.98
CA THR A 131 4.96 -1.86 -7.29
C THR A 131 4.36 -2.81 -8.30
N VAL A 132 3.70 -2.26 -9.31
CA VAL A 132 3.04 -2.99 -10.39
C VAL A 132 3.78 -2.74 -11.69
N ILE A 133 4.20 -3.80 -12.39
CA ILE A 133 4.80 -3.73 -13.71
C ILE A 133 3.88 -4.47 -14.66
N ALA A 134 3.50 -3.81 -15.76
CA ALA A 134 2.73 -4.42 -16.84
C ALA A 134 3.54 -4.42 -18.14
N ILE A 135 3.41 -5.50 -18.91
CA ILE A 135 4.02 -5.66 -20.22
C ILE A 135 2.89 -6.05 -21.18
N ASP A 136 2.70 -5.26 -22.24
CA ASP A 136 1.71 -5.53 -23.29
C ASP A 136 2.12 -6.66 -24.25
N GLN A 137 1.30 -6.90 -25.26
CA GLN A 137 1.58 -7.92 -26.27
C GLN A 137 2.72 -7.55 -27.24
N ALA A 138 2.98 -6.26 -27.45
CA ALA A 138 4.07 -5.76 -28.29
C ALA A 138 5.42 -5.82 -27.56
N GLY A 139 5.40 -5.91 -26.21
CA GLY A 139 6.57 -5.92 -25.34
C GLY A 139 6.91 -4.55 -24.74
N ASN A 140 5.99 -3.55 -24.81
CA ASN A 140 6.16 -2.31 -24.08
C ASN A 140 5.85 -2.53 -22.61
N SER A 141 6.57 -1.84 -21.73
CA SER A 141 6.39 -1.97 -20.28
C SER A 141 6.10 -0.63 -19.63
N ASN A 142 5.30 -0.68 -18.56
CA ASN A 142 5.03 0.44 -17.67
C ASN A 142 5.12 -0.01 -16.23
N THR A 143 5.38 0.93 -15.32
CA THR A 143 5.44 0.70 -13.87
C THR A 143 4.60 1.73 -13.15
N ALA A 144 3.76 1.27 -12.23
CA ALA A 144 3.00 2.10 -11.30
C ALA A 144 3.30 1.70 -9.85
N THR A 145 3.25 2.66 -8.94
CA THR A 145 3.44 2.41 -7.51
C THR A 145 2.30 3.04 -6.70
N LYS A 146 1.96 2.39 -5.57
CA LYS A 146 1.02 2.92 -4.58
C LYS A 146 1.53 2.61 -3.18
N ASP A 147 1.52 3.62 -2.31
CA ASP A 147 1.81 3.45 -0.90
C ASP A 147 0.55 3.10 -0.13
N LEU A 148 0.67 2.13 0.76
CA LEU A 148 -0.36 1.65 1.67
C LEU A 148 0.13 1.80 3.10
N LEU A 149 -0.79 2.12 4.02
CA LEU A 149 -0.51 2.16 5.45
C LEU A 149 -1.27 1.04 6.15
N VAL A 150 -0.55 0.22 6.92
CA VAL A 150 -1.13 -0.82 7.76
C VAL A 150 -0.96 -0.43 9.22
N TYR A 151 -2.06 -0.30 9.93
CA TYR A 151 -2.11 0.08 11.33
C TYR A 151 -2.15 -1.16 12.22
N LYS A 152 -1.52 -1.05 13.40
CA LYS A 152 -1.71 -1.97 14.49
C LYS A 152 -2.82 -1.44 15.39
N ARG A 153 -3.74 -2.33 15.83
CA ARG A 153 -4.82 -1.99 16.75
C ARG A 153 -4.53 -2.51 18.16
N VAL A 154 -4.77 -1.65 19.13
CA VAL A 154 -4.82 -2.03 20.56
C VAL A 154 -6.23 -1.78 21.05
N ILE A 155 -6.83 -2.80 21.66
CA ILE A 155 -8.14 -2.72 22.33
C ILE A 155 -7.92 -3.07 23.79
N ILE A 156 -8.20 -2.14 24.69
CA ILE A 156 -8.08 -2.32 26.14
C ILE A 156 -9.49 -2.33 26.73
N ASN A 157 -9.86 -3.38 27.46
CA ASN A 157 -11.10 -3.43 28.21
C ASN A 157 -10.83 -3.40 29.72
N LEU A 158 -11.58 -2.56 30.38
CA LEU A 158 -11.54 -2.36 31.83
C LEU A 158 -12.96 -2.40 32.39
N THR A 159 -13.26 -3.38 33.21
CA THR A 159 -14.55 -3.50 33.89
C THR A 159 -14.47 -2.90 35.29
N ILE A 160 -15.47 -2.11 35.67
CA ILE A 160 -15.53 -1.52 37.02
C ILE A 160 -15.53 -2.63 38.09
N ASP A 161 -14.77 -2.40 39.14
CA ASP A 161 -14.57 -3.32 40.28
C ASP A 161 -13.84 -4.64 39.92
N ASN A 162 -13.43 -4.82 38.65
CA ASN A 162 -12.61 -5.98 38.27
C ASN A 162 -11.14 -5.51 38.06
N PRO A 163 -10.18 -6.10 38.81
CA PRO A 163 -8.76 -5.74 38.67
C PRO A 163 -8.09 -6.34 37.44
N VAL A 164 -8.70 -7.28 36.72
CA VAL A 164 -8.08 -7.94 35.55
C VAL A 164 -8.54 -7.29 34.28
N PRO A 165 -7.68 -6.44 33.68
CA PRO A 165 -7.99 -5.85 32.33
C PRO A 165 -7.68 -6.84 31.23
N THR A 166 -8.16 -6.58 30.02
CA THR A 166 -7.73 -7.31 28.84
C THR A 166 -7.08 -6.37 27.81
N ILE A 167 -6.12 -6.90 27.05
CA ILE A 167 -5.55 -6.23 25.87
C ILE A 167 -5.74 -7.17 24.68
N ASN A 168 -6.43 -6.72 23.65
CA ASN A 168 -6.80 -7.51 22.45
C ASN A 168 -7.48 -8.85 22.82
N GLY A 169 -8.32 -8.84 23.86
CA GLY A 169 -9.01 -10.02 24.37
C GLY A 169 -8.22 -10.86 25.37
N GLU A 170 -6.90 -10.69 25.46
CA GLU A 170 -6.04 -11.46 26.37
C GLU A 170 -6.01 -10.84 27.78
N PRO A 171 -6.31 -11.63 28.85
CA PRO A 171 -6.21 -11.16 30.22
C PRO A 171 -4.78 -10.72 30.55
N GLN A 172 -4.68 -9.61 31.30
CA GLN A 172 -3.41 -9.08 31.79
C GLN A 172 -3.26 -9.38 33.28
N ALA A 173 -2.08 -9.13 33.81
CA ALA A 173 -1.83 -9.22 35.26
C ALA A 173 -2.83 -8.31 36.01
N PRO A 174 -3.34 -8.77 37.18
CA PRO A 174 -4.26 -7.95 37.96
C PRO A 174 -3.65 -6.59 38.33
N LEU A 175 -4.42 -5.54 38.16
CA LEU A 175 -4.10 -4.20 38.63
C LEU A 175 -4.10 -4.19 40.20
N GLU A 176 -3.22 -3.41 40.78
CA GLU A 176 -3.17 -3.28 42.26
C GLU A 176 -4.44 -2.65 42.85
N ALA A 177 -5.19 -1.92 42.02
CA ALA A 177 -6.54 -1.48 42.38
C ALA A 177 -7.41 -1.44 41.09
N ALA A 178 -8.62 -1.98 41.21
CA ALA A 178 -9.58 -2.05 40.11
C ALA A 178 -10.05 -0.64 39.68
N PRO A 179 -10.45 -0.46 38.42
CA PRO A 179 -11.16 0.72 37.95
C PRO A 179 -12.41 0.99 38.78
N PHE A 180 -12.73 2.25 39.04
CA PHE A 180 -13.90 2.64 39.82
C PHE A 180 -14.56 3.90 39.26
N ILE A 181 -15.78 4.20 39.65
CA ILE A 181 -16.48 5.41 39.31
C ILE A 181 -16.34 6.44 40.43
N SER A 182 -15.93 7.67 40.08
CA SER A 182 -15.89 8.82 40.98
C SER A 182 -16.39 10.06 40.26
N GLY A 183 -17.35 10.76 40.85
CA GLY A 183 -17.95 11.96 40.21
C GLY A 183 -18.55 11.67 38.83
N GLY A 184 -19.10 10.48 38.60
CA GLY A 184 -19.65 10.08 37.30
C GLY A 184 -18.59 9.83 36.22
N ARG A 185 -17.33 9.70 36.58
CA ARG A 185 -16.22 9.40 35.68
C ARG A 185 -15.54 8.08 36.04
N THR A 186 -15.18 7.31 35.01
CA THR A 186 -14.38 6.09 35.18
C THR A 186 -12.93 6.46 35.45
N MET A 187 -12.49 6.10 36.64
CA MET A 187 -11.13 6.33 37.15
C MET A 187 -10.30 5.05 36.95
N VAL A 188 -9.15 5.20 36.28
CA VAL A 188 -8.27 4.07 35.92
C VAL A 188 -6.82 4.35 36.31
N PRO A 189 -6.00 3.32 36.58
CA PRO A 189 -4.57 3.48 36.85
C PRO A 189 -3.89 4.05 35.60
N ILE A 190 -3.37 5.28 35.69
CA ILE A 190 -2.86 6.01 34.53
C ILE A 190 -1.69 5.31 33.83
N ARG A 191 -0.78 4.73 34.61
CA ARG A 191 0.41 4.08 34.06
C ARG A 191 0.05 2.91 33.14
N PHE A 192 -0.82 2.01 33.61
CA PHE A 192 -1.25 0.86 32.81
C PHE A 192 -1.83 1.27 31.47
N ILE A 193 -2.75 2.23 31.45
CA ILE A 193 -3.40 2.67 30.21
C ILE A 193 -2.41 3.36 29.27
N SER A 194 -1.62 4.29 29.82
CA SER A 194 -0.68 5.06 29.00
C SER A 194 0.38 4.17 28.36
N GLU A 195 0.96 3.24 29.13
CA GLU A 195 1.95 2.29 28.61
C GLU A 195 1.33 1.32 27.60
N ALA A 196 0.10 0.83 27.85
CA ALA A 196 -0.61 -0.02 26.89
C ALA A 196 -0.93 0.70 25.57
N LEU A 197 -1.11 2.01 25.60
CA LEU A 197 -1.25 2.87 24.41
C LEU A 197 0.10 3.30 23.80
N GLY A 198 1.24 2.85 24.38
CA GLY A 198 2.58 3.16 23.89
C GLY A 198 3.17 4.48 24.40
N ALA A 199 2.58 5.10 25.42
CA ALA A 199 3.07 6.33 26.02
C ALA A 199 4.01 6.07 27.22
N GLU A 200 4.98 6.96 27.42
CA GLU A 200 5.83 7.00 28.61
C GLU A 200 5.12 7.79 29.72
N VAL A 201 5.22 7.31 30.98
CA VAL A 201 4.64 7.99 32.15
C VAL A 201 5.74 8.31 33.16
N LYS A 202 5.93 9.59 33.45
CA LYS A 202 6.84 10.10 34.51
C LYS A 202 6.04 10.61 35.69
N TRP A 203 6.52 10.28 36.88
CA TRP A 203 5.99 10.73 38.16
C TRP A 203 7.00 11.62 38.88
N GLU A 204 6.52 12.75 39.39
CA GLU A 204 7.32 13.68 40.20
C GLU A 204 6.81 13.67 41.64
N GLU A 205 7.64 13.14 42.55
CA GLU A 205 7.23 12.88 43.96
C GLU A 205 6.95 14.16 44.76
N ILE A 206 7.72 15.24 44.51
CA ILE A 206 7.62 16.47 45.31
C ILE A 206 6.31 17.20 44.94
N THR A 207 6.06 17.38 43.64
CA THR A 207 4.91 18.13 43.14
C THR A 207 3.65 17.25 43.00
N LYS A 208 3.79 15.90 43.15
CA LYS A 208 2.75 14.91 42.78
C LYS A 208 2.31 15.12 41.32
N GLY A 209 3.25 15.51 40.48
CA GLY A 209 3.07 15.75 39.05
C GLY A 209 3.12 14.45 38.26
N ILE A 210 2.36 14.40 37.16
CA ILE A 210 2.32 13.31 36.20
C ILE A 210 2.57 13.90 34.83
N THR A 211 3.53 13.33 34.10
CA THR A 211 3.78 13.67 32.70
C THR A 211 3.65 12.43 31.86
N ILE A 212 2.81 12.49 30.82
CA ILE A 212 2.59 11.42 29.85
C ILE A 212 3.10 11.92 28.50
N THR A 213 3.93 11.13 27.84
CA THR A 213 4.52 11.50 26.54
C THR A 213 4.26 10.40 25.51
N LEU A 214 3.71 10.79 24.35
CA LEU A 214 3.50 9.91 23.21
C LEU A 214 3.80 10.68 21.92
N GLY A 215 4.92 10.38 21.27
CA GLY A 215 5.39 11.17 20.13
C GLY A 215 5.50 12.64 20.52
N ASP A 216 4.84 13.51 19.78
CA ASP A 216 4.80 14.95 20.03
C ASP A 216 3.74 15.38 21.07
N THR A 217 2.95 14.44 21.59
CA THR A 217 1.92 14.73 22.59
C THR A 217 2.50 14.63 23.99
N VAL A 218 2.43 15.74 24.74
CA VAL A 218 2.83 15.81 26.15
C VAL A 218 1.64 16.26 26.99
N ILE A 219 1.22 15.41 27.92
CA ILE A 219 0.12 15.69 28.86
C ILE A 219 0.73 15.82 30.25
N ALA A 220 0.55 16.96 30.89
CA ALA A 220 1.00 17.22 32.24
C ALA A 220 -0.17 17.54 33.17
N MET A 221 -0.21 16.89 34.33
CA MET A 221 -1.28 17.04 35.32
C MET A 221 -0.71 16.89 36.75
N GLN A 222 -1.50 17.25 37.74
CA GLN A 222 -1.13 17.16 39.14
C GLN A 222 -2.26 16.51 39.95
N VAL A 223 -1.91 15.66 40.89
CA VAL A 223 -2.88 15.06 41.80
C VAL A 223 -3.66 16.18 42.52
N GLY A 224 -5.00 16.02 42.56
CA GLY A 224 -5.92 16.97 43.19
C GLY A 224 -6.26 18.20 42.34
N SER A 225 -5.62 18.39 41.19
CA SER A 225 -5.91 19.50 40.26
C SER A 225 -6.81 19.07 39.10
N THR A 226 -7.80 19.86 38.77
CA THR A 226 -8.61 19.68 37.55
C THR A 226 -7.99 20.35 36.32
N THR A 227 -6.89 21.08 36.49
CA THR A 227 -6.16 21.67 35.36
C THR A 227 -5.17 20.66 34.79
N VAL A 228 -5.22 20.46 33.47
CA VAL A 228 -4.34 19.60 32.69
C VAL A 228 -3.73 20.42 31.56
N MET A 229 -2.44 20.29 31.34
CA MET A 229 -1.75 20.89 30.21
C MET A 229 -1.55 19.83 29.11
N VAL A 230 -1.93 20.15 27.88
CA VAL A 230 -1.62 19.33 26.70
C VAL A 230 -0.85 20.18 25.71
N ASN A 231 0.38 19.83 25.43
CA ASN A 231 1.31 20.58 24.57
C ASN A 231 1.36 22.07 24.91
N GLY A 232 1.41 22.40 26.23
CA GLY A 232 1.43 23.78 26.73
C GLY A 232 0.09 24.49 26.75
N LYS A 233 -0.99 23.89 26.25
CA LYS A 233 -2.36 24.44 26.31
C LYS A 233 -3.11 23.92 27.54
N SER A 234 -3.77 24.81 28.28
CA SER A 234 -4.55 24.45 29.48
C SER A 234 -5.94 23.93 29.13
N TYR A 235 -6.34 22.87 29.83
CA TYR A 235 -7.67 22.26 29.79
C TYR A 235 -8.17 22.01 31.20
N THR A 236 -9.49 21.89 31.34
CA THR A 236 -10.13 21.51 32.61
C THR A 236 -10.79 20.16 32.47
N ILE A 237 -10.50 19.24 33.40
CA ILE A 237 -11.12 17.91 33.47
C ILE A 237 -12.18 17.86 34.60
N ASP A 238 -13.17 16.99 34.46
CA ASP A 238 -14.33 16.92 35.36
C ASP A 238 -14.01 16.34 36.75
N ALA A 239 -12.93 15.54 36.85
CA ALA A 239 -12.48 14.99 38.12
C ALA A 239 -10.94 15.04 38.17
N PRO A 240 -10.35 15.45 39.32
CA PRO A 240 -8.90 15.51 39.45
C PRO A 240 -8.27 14.11 39.53
N PRO A 241 -6.99 13.95 39.16
CA PRO A 241 -6.22 12.74 39.49
C PRO A 241 -6.22 12.50 41.01
N VAL A 242 -6.34 11.24 41.36
CA VAL A 242 -6.34 10.83 42.80
C VAL A 242 -5.35 9.68 43.04
N ILE A 243 -4.81 9.59 44.24
CA ILE A 243 -4.00 8.43 44.68
C ILE A 243 -4.88 7.48 45.44
N LYS A 244 -4.90 6.21 45.04
CA LYS A 244 -5.57 5.10 45.72
C LYS A 244 -4.65 3.89 45.73
N ASN A 245 -4.43 3.30 46.89
CA ASN A 245 -3.52 2.12 47.09
C ASN A 245 -2.12 2.37 46.43
N GLY A 246 -1.56 3.56 46.62
CA GLY A 246 -0.23 3.91 46.06
C GLY A 246 -0.20 4.11 44.52
N ARG A 247 -1.34 4.09 43.83
CA ARG A 247 -1.44 4.27 42.39
C ARG A 247 -2.25 5.52 42.06
N THR A 248 -1.85 6.21 41.01
CA THR A 248 -2.54 7.40 40.50
C THR A 248 -3.63 7.00 39.52
N PHE A 249 -4.87 7.44 39.80
CA PHE A 249 -6.04 7.25 38.98
C PHE A 249 -6.44 8.55 38.32
N VAL A 250 -6.89 8.47 37.09
CA VAL A 250 -7.34 9.61 36.29
C VAL A 250 -8.65 9.30 35.57
N PRO A 251 -9.45 10.33 35.22
CA PRO A 251 -10.58 10.16 34.33
C PRO A 251 -10.10 9.72 32.95
N ILE A 252 -10.46 8.50 32.56
CA ILE A 252 -9.81 7.84 31.41
C ILE A 252 -10.05 8.54 30.08
N ARG A 253 -11.27 9.05 29.84
CA ARG A 253 -11.67 9.55 28.52
C ARG A 253 -10.75 10.67 28.01
N PHE A 254 -10.54 11.70 28.84
CA PHE A 254 -9.70 12.83 28.45
C PHE A 254 -8.29 12.42 28.03
N ILE A 255 -7.67 11.56 28.82
CA ILE A 255 -6.28 11.12 28.57
C ILE A 255 -6.22 10.28 27.30
N SER A 256 -7.09 9.26 27.18
CA SER A 256 -7.08 8.36 26.04
C SER A 256 -7.36 9.06 24.72
N GLU A 257 -8.32 9.99 24.69
CA GLU A 257 -8.64 10.77 23.48
C GLU A 257 -7.46 11.66 23.05
N HIS A 258 -6.75 12.28 24.00
CA HIS A 258 -5.55 13.07 23.68
C HIS A 258 -4.34 12.23 23.27
N LEU A 259 -4.33 10.94 23.62
CA LEU A 259 -3.38 9.96 23.09
C LEU A 259 -3.84 9.31 21.77
N GLY A 260 -4.91 9.83 21.16
CA GLY A 260 -5.41 9.35 19.86
C GLY A 260 -6.22 8.06 19.92
N ALA A 261 -6.77 7.71 21.09
CA ALA A 261 -7.63 6.55 21.28
C ALA A 261 -9.12 6.96 21.33
N LYS A 262 -9.98 6.06 20.88
CA LYS A 262 -11.44 6.15 21.07
C LYS A 262 -11.81 5.48 22.40
N VAL A 263 -12.77 6.04 23.13
CA VAL A 263 -13.27 5.51 24.41
C VAL A 263 -14.77 5.28 24.32
N ASP A 264 -15.17 4.03 24.45
CA ASP A 264 -16.55 3.59 24.47
C ASP A 264 -16.90 3.07 25.88
N TRP A 265 -18.15 3.24 26.31
CA TRP A 265 -18.69 2.76 27.59
C TRP A 265 -19.87 1.86 27.35
N ASP A 266 -19.83 0.66 27.92
CA ASP A 266 -20.98 -0.26 27.97
C ASP A 266 -21.54 -0.27 29.38
N GLU A 267 -22.74 0.29 29.53
CA GLU A 267 -23.46 0.38 30.81
C GLU A 267 -23.86 -1.01 31.33
N SER A 268 -24.21 -1.95 30.45
CA SER A 268 -24.71 -3.27 30.82
C SER A 268 -23.64 -4.12 31.48
N THR A 269 -22.43 -4.05 30.99
CA THR A 269 -21.25 -4.79 31.51
C THR A 269 -20.39 -3.92 32.43
N ARG A 270 -20.68 -2.61 32.54
CA ARG A 270 -19.89 -1.61 33.26
C ARG A 270 -18.42 -1.62 32.78
N THR A 271 -18.22 -1.75 31.47
CA THR A 271 -16.90 -1.88 30.84
C THR A 271 -16.57 -0.66 29.99
N VAL A 272 -15.38 -0.12 30.19
CA VAL A 272 -14.75 0.84 29.30
C VAL A 272 -13.92 0.09 28.25
N THR A 273 -14.14 0.40 26.98
CA THR A 273 -13.30 -0.07 25.86
C THR A 273 -12.53 1.11 25.29
N ILE A 274 -11.20 0.96 25.23
CA ILE A 274 -10.29 1.95 24.64
C ILE A 274 -9.66 1.33 23.40
N THR A 275 -9.83 1.98 22.26
CA THR A 275 -9.31 1.48 20.98
C THR A 275 -8.37 2.52 20.38
N ARG A 276 -7.17 2.10 19.97
CA ARG A 276 -6.21 2.93 19.26
C ARG A 276 -5.59 2.17 18.10
N ASP A 277 -5.59 2.82 16.91
CA ASP A 277 -4.85 2.37 15.75
C ASP A 277 -3.58 3.25 15.61
N PHE A 278 -2.44 2.61 15.41
CA PHE A 278 -1.15 3.33 15.32
C PHE A 278 -0.17 2.57 14.42
N ILE A 279 0.84 3.28 13.97
CA ILE A 279 2.00 2.68 13.30
C ILE A 279 3.08 2.49 14.37
N PRO A 280 3.51 1.21 14.62
CA PRO A 280 4.51 0.92 15.66
C PRO A 280 5.90 1.43 15.32
#